data_0df098589b3a43412a4206ef7a909ac3
#
_entry.id   0df098589b3a43412a4206ef7a909ac3
#
_cell.length_a   1.000
_cell.length_b   1.000
_cell.length_c   1.000
_cell.angle_alpha   90.00
_cell.angle_beta   90.00
_cell.angle_gamma   90.00
#
_symmetry.space_group_name_H-M   'P 1'
#
loop_
_entity.id
_entity.type
_entity.pdbx_description
1 polymer ?
#
loop_
_entity_poly.entity_id
_entity_poly.type
_entity_poly.pdbx_seq_one_letter_code
_entity_poly.pdbx_strand_id
1 'polypeptide(L)'
;MNQLMLQDGIHYLKINGVLHWCKVAGAAHNTVPLIIVHGGPGGNHYVFERTLGLRLEENMTVVYYEQRGCGRSEAPQDDGEYSINTLVEDLEELRKQLHVEKINLLGYSFGGQLCLEYALKYPKNVEQMVLQAPSLDDLNDMYTVQIEGFLQVTKGEMKEEILIISKSEIPLKERYNQVWSIVDTKAVDRLLFKNEEFAKLNRSLWEESQLSNTGKMSKVIFGTKSSLPLIERIKGLEIDTCVIVGAHGYNTGVGMSYRITRQLKNGKLVIFENSGHFPDIEETDKVCETIIEFLE
;
A
#
# COMPACT_ATOMS: atom_id res chain seq x y z
N MET A 1 26.23 -7.65 21.19
CA MET A 1 25.05 -7.32 20.40
C MET A 1 25.04 -8.30 19.23
N ASN A 2 24.05 -9.23 19.23
CA ASN A 2 23.94 -10.18 18.11
C ASN A 2 23.59 -9.39 16.86
N GLN A 3 24.49 -9.40 15.87
CA GLN A 3 24.15 -9.00 14.51
C GLN A 3 23.01 -9.90 14.04
N LEU A 4 21.79 -9.35 13.87
CA LEU A 4 20.76 -9.98 13.09
C LEU A 4 21.26 -9.97 11.63
N MET A 5 21.95 -11.02 11.22
CA MET A 5 22.09 -11.29 9.79
C MET A 5 20.68 -11.59 9.28
N LEU A 6 20.33 -11.15 8.07
CA LEU A 6 19.10 -11.54 7.39
C LEU A 6 18.98 -13.08 7.46
N GLN A 7 18.08 -13.56 8.32
CA GLN A 7 17.81 -14.99 8.50
C GLN A 7 16.31 -15.21 8.35
N ASP A 8 15.97 -16.27 7.63
CA ASP A 8 14.58 -16.66 7.45
C ASP A 8 13.90 -16.93 8.79
N GLY A 9 12.70 -16.43 8.93
CA GLY A 9 11.88 -16.62 10.13
C GLY A 9 11.13 -15.37 10.57
N ILE A 10 10.41 -15.53 11.66
CA ILE A 10 9.65 -14.44 12.31
C ILE A 10 10.53 -13.82 13.40
N HIS A 11 10.58 -12.50 13.39
CA HIS A 11 11.34 -11.69 14.32
C HIS A 11 10.42 -10.63 14.95
N TYR A 12 10.70 -10.29 16.20
CA TYR A 12 10.09 -9.15 16.87
C TYR A 12 11.17 -8.12 17.18
N LEU A 13 11.11 -6.99 16.48
CA LEU A 13 12.13 -5.94 16.53
C LEU A 13 11.60 -4.73 17.30
N LYS A 14 12.36 -4.26 18.27
CA LYS A 14 12.02 -3.02 18.97
C LYS A 14 12.48 -1.83 18.15
N ILE A 15 11.57 -1.21 17.42
CA ILE A 15 11.79 -0.08 16.52
C ILE A 15 11.19 1.17 17.14
N ASN A 16 12.01 2.18 17.42
CA ASN A 16 11.58 3.46 18.01
C ASN A 16 10.59 3.31 19.19
N GLY A 17 10.90 2.36 20.08
CA GLY A 17 10.14 2.13 21.31
C GLY A 17 8.96 1.16 21.21
N VAL A 18 8.55 0.77 20.01
CA VAL A 18 7.42 -0.15 19.74
C VAL A 18 7.93 -1.49 19.21
N LEU A 19 7.34 -2.59 19.66
CA LEU A 19 7.68 -3.93 19.17
C LEU A 19 6.96 -4.21 17.84
N HIS A 20 7.74 -4.38 16.75
CA HIS A 20 7.22 -4.65 15.41
C HIS A 20 7.39 -6.13 15.08
N TRP A 21 6.36 -6.71 14.50
CA TRP A 21 6.43 -8.00 13.84
C TRP A 21 7.12 -7.86 12.49
N CYS A 22 8.07 -8.75 12.23
CA CYS A 22 8.82 -8.80 10.99
C CYS A 22 9.01 -10.27 10.58
N LYS A 23 8.91 -10.57 9.28
CA LYS A 23 9.26 -11.88 8.72
C LYS A 23 10.28 -11.68 7.62
N VAL A 24 11.37 -12.43 7.67
CA VAL A 24 12.34 -12.56 6.59
C VAL A 24 12.14 -13.89 5.89
N ALA A 25 12.15 -13.91 4.58
CA ALA A 25 12.09 -15.12 3.77
C ALA A 25 12.99 -14.98 2.53
N GLY A 26 13.52 -16.12 2.05
CA GLY A 26 14.40 -16.14 0.89
C GLY A 26 15.79 -15.51 1.15
N ALA A 27 16.27 -15.45 2.39
CA ALA A 27 17.56 -14.86 2.73
C ALA A 27 18.74 -15.53 2.01
N ALA A 28 18.61 -16.81 1.63
CA ALA A 28 19.61 -17.56 0.87
C ALA A 28 19.91 -16.97 -0.52
N HIS A 29 18.99 -16.19 -1.10
CA HIS A 29 19.19 -15.51 -2.38
C HIS A 29 20.24 -14.40 -2.29
N ASN A 30 20.47 -13.84 -1.09
CA ASN A 30 21.46 -12.79 -0.85
C ASN A 30 21.31 -11.58 -1.79
N THR A 31 20.08 -11.25 -2.17
CA THR A 31 19.74 -10.05 -2.96
C THR A 31 19.61 -8.82 -2.06
N VAL A 32 19.61 -7.61 -2.62
CA VAL A 32 19.13 -6.43 -1.89
C VAL A 32 17.73 -6.71 -1.38
N PRO A 33 17.46 -6.64 -0.05
CA PRO A 33 16.18 -7.08 0.49
C PRO A 33 15.03 -6.21 -0.02
N LEU A 34 13.95 -6.86 -0.44
CA LEU A 34 12.69 -6.22 -0.80
C LEU A 34 11.82 -6.07 0.45
N ILE A 35 11.69 -4.84 0.93
CA ILE A 35 10.79 -4.54 2.06
C ILE A 35 9.37 -4.35 1.53
N ILE A 36 8.44 -5.16 2.02
CA ILE A 36 7.03 -5.01 1.70
C ILE A 36 6.38 -4.03 2.67
N VAL A 37 5.83 -2.93 2.14
CA VAL A 37 5.18 -1.87 2.91
C VAL A 37 3.68 -1.94 2.67
N HIS A 38 2.94 -2.43 3.68
CA HIS A 38 1.50 -2.66 3.54
C HIS A 38 0.68 -1.38 3.46
N GLY A 39 -0.49 -1.51 2.85
CA GLY A 39 -1.48 -0.46 2.70
C GLY A 39 -2.37 -0.24 3.94
N GLY A 40 -3.48 0.38 3.72
CA GLY A 40 -4.49 0.77 4.69
C GLY A 40 -4.81 2.26 4.58
N PRO A 41 -4.38 3.14 5.49
CA PRO A 41 -3.53 2.95 6.70
C PRO A 41 -4.12 1.99 7.74
N GLY A 42 -3.25 1.20 8.37
CA GLY A 42 -3.65 0.26 9.42
C GLY A 42 -3.93 -1.18 8.93
N GLY A 43 -3.44 -1.56 7.74
CA GLY A 43 -3.52 -2.92 7.22
C GLY A 43 -2.53 -3.90 7.88
N ASN A 44 -2.24 -4.99 7.17
CA ASN A 44 -1.22 -5.98 7.55
C ASN A 44 -0.78 -6.77 6.31
N HIS A 45 0.12 -7.74 6.49
CA HIS A 45 0.68 -8.54 5.39
C HIS A 45 0.01 -9.91 5.19
N TYR A 46 -0.98 -10.28 5.97
CA TYR A 46 -1.50 -11.66 6.00
C TYR A 46 -1.89 -12.17 4.61
N VAL A 47 -2.62 -11.38 3.84
CA VAL A 47 -3.03 -11.74 2.47
C VAL A 47 -1.83 -11.76 1.54
N PHE A 48 -1.00 -10.72 1.54
CA PHE A 48 0.16 -10.61 0.67
C PHE A 48 1.16 -11.75 0.87
N GLU A 49 1.42 -12.16 2.12
CA GLU A 49 2.27 -13.30 2.45
C GLU A 49 1.78 -14.63 1.83
N ARG A 50 0.48 -14.77 1.56
CA ARG A 50 -0.17 -16.00 1.07
C ARG A 50 -0.51 -15.97 -0.41
N THR A 51 -0.27 -14.86 -1.04
CA THR A 51 -0.50 -14.64 -2.48
C THR A 51 0.83 -14.35 -3.18
N LEU A 52 1.06 -13.15 -3.61
CA LEU A 52 2.28 -12.75 -4.32
C LEU A 52 3.56 -13.00 -3.51
N GLY A 53 3.51 -12.84 -2.20
CA GLY A 53 4.68 -13.00 -1.32
C GLY A 53 5.37 -14.34 -1.50
N LEU A 54 4.63 -15.45 -1.57
CA LEU A 54 5.19 -16.81 -1.78
C LEU A 54 6.01 -16.90 -3.07
N ARG A 55 5.57 -16.23 -4.15
CA ARG A 55 6.29 -16.22 -5.44
C ARG A 55 7.57 -15.39 -5.39
N LEU A 56 7.54 -14.26 -4.66
CA LEU A 56 8.72 -13.42 -4.50
C LEU A 56 9.79 -14.09 -3.63
N GLU A 57 9.38 -14.79 -2.55
CA GLU A 57 10.28 -15.52 -1.65
C GLU A 57 11.09 -16.62 -2.37
N GLU A 58 10.59 -17.16 -3.49
CA GLU A 58 11.27 -18.15 -4.34
C GLU A 58 12.42 -17.53 -5.17
N ASN A 59 12.48 -16.21 -5.31
CA ASN A 59 13.40 -15.52 -6.23
C ASN A 59 14.32 -14.50 -5.56
N MET A 60 13.93 -13.97 -4.40
CA MET A 60 14.68 -12.89 -3.75
C MET A 60 14.50 -12.89 -2.23
N THR A 61 15.32 -12.11 -1.54
CA THR A 61 15.15 -11.85 -0.11
C THR A 61 14.01 -10.88 0.11
N VAL A 62 12.96 -11.33 0.80
CA VAL A 62 11.74 -10.54 1.10
C VAL A 62 11.66 -10.30 2.61
N VAL A 63 11.35 -9.07 2.98
CA VAL A 63 11.11 -8.68 4.37
C VAL A 63 9.73 -8.07 4.49
N TYR A 64 8.88 -8.72 5.24
CA TYR A 64 7.59 -8.19 5.66
C TYR A 64 7.77 -7.51 7.02
N TYR A 65 7.20 -6.33 7.18
CA TYR A 65 7.09 -5.74 8.51
C TYR A 65 5.72 -5.09 8.68
N GLU A 66 5.11 -5.29 9.81
CA GLU A 66 3.84 -4.64 10.12
C GLU A 66 4.10 -3.34 10.86
N GLN A 67 3.55 -2.26 10.32
CA GLN A 67 3.69 -0.91 10.87
C GLN A 67 3.17 -0.87 12.32
N ARG A 68 3.63 0.09 13.12
CA ARG A 68 3.19 0.25 14.51
C ARG A 68 1.67 0.20 14.64
N GLY A 69 1.14 -0.56 15.60
CA GLY A 69 -0.28 -0.73 15.83
C GLY A 69 -1.05 -1.45 14.74
N CYS A 70 -0.37 -2.13 13.82
CA CYS A 70 -0.96 -2.89 12.74
C CYS A 70 -0.70 -4.38 12.90
N GLY A 71 -1.70 -5.20 12.56
CA GLY A 71 -1.56 -6.64 12.54
C GLY A 71 -1.02 -7.22 13.86
N ARG A 72 0.20 -7.77 13.79
CA ARG A 72 0.91 -8.43 14.91
C ARG A 72 1.89 -7.50 15.66
N SER A 73 2.03 -6.24 15.20
CA SER A 73 2.88 -5.24 15.85
C SER A 73 2.16 -4.54 16.99
N GLU A 74 2.90 -4.16 18.04
CA GLU A 74 2.36 -3.41 19.17
C GLU A 74 1.86 -2.03 18.76
N ALA A 75 0.81 -1.56 19.45
CA ALA A 75 0.35 -0.18 19.30
C ALA A 75 1.26 0.78 20.08
N PRO A 76 1.48 2.01 19.57
CA PRO A 76 2.14 3.05 20.33
C PRO A 76 1.28 3.47 21.53
N GLN A 77 1.91 4.11 22.53
CA GLN A 77 1.20 4.59 23.71
C GLN A 77 0.35 5.83 23.42
N ASP A 78 0.80 6.67 22.49
CA ASP A 78 0.11 7.89 22.05
C ASP A 78 -0.33 7.74 20.59
N ASP A 79 -1.62 7.97 20.31
CA ASP A 79 -2.16 7.90 18.96
C ASP A 79 -1.50 8.94 18.02
N GLY A 80 -0.94 10.04 18.53
CA GLY A 80 -0.17 11.03 17.76
C GLY A 80 1.10 10.45 17.12
N GLU A 81 1.60 9.33 17.62
CA GLU A 81 2.75 8.63 17.05
C GLU A 81 2.46 7.92 15.69
N TYR A 82 1.22 7.87 15.24
CA TYR A 82 0.85 7.40 13.90
C TYR A 82 1.13 8.41 12.77
N SER A 83 2.08 9.32 12.93
CA SER A 83 2.41 10.28 11.88
C SER A 83 3.21 9.66 10.73
N ILE A 84 3.10 10.23 9.52
CA ILE A 84 3.93 9.84 8.36
C ILE A 84 5.42 9.89 8.71
N ASN A 85 5.86 10.95 9.39
CA ASN A 85 7.26 11.08 9.78
C ASN A 85 7.71 9.93 10.70
N THR A 86 6.90 9.53 11.66
CA THR A 86 7.22 8.42 12.56
C THR A 86 7.29 7.10 11.81
N LEU A 87 6.34 6.85 10.88
CA LEU A 87 6.35 5.62 10.06
C LEU A 87 7.57 5.55 9.13
N VAL A 88 8.03 6.69 8.61
CA VAL A 88 9.27 6.79 7.81
C VAL A 88 10.49 6.50 8.68
N GLU A 89 10.56 7.03 9.92
CA GLU A 89 11.64 6.73 10.85
C GLU A 89 11.66 5.25 11.29
N ASP A 90 10.49 4.63 11.43
CA ASP A 90 10.40 3.20 11.71
C ASP A 90 10.99 2.35 10.58
N LEU A 91 10.70 2.72 9.34
CA LEU A 91 11.24 2.02 8.17
C LEU A 91 12.78 2.19 8.07
N GLU A 92 13.30 3.38 8.40
CA GLU A 92 14.75 3.61 8.44
C GLU A 92 15.42 2.83 9.57
N GLU A 93 14.79 2.77 10.74
CA GLU A 93 15.32 1.98 11.86
C GLU A 93 15.28 0.48 11.56
N LEU A 94 14.21 0.00 10.88
CA LEU A 94 14.16 -1.37 10.37
C LEU A 94 15.35 -1.67 9.47
N ARG A 95 15.62 -0.83 8.46
CA ARG A 95 16.77 -0.99 7.57
C ARG A 95 18.09 -1.10 8.34
N LYS A 96 18.30 -0.23 9.34
CA LYS A 96 19.50 -0.26 10.19
C LYS A 96 19.62 -1.54 10.99
N GLN A 97 18.51 -2.04 11.58
CA GLN A 97 18.51 -3.29 12.35
C GLN A 97 18.70 -4.53 11.48
N LEU A 98 18.33 -4.46 10.20
CA LEU A 98 18.67 -5.48 9.22
C LEU A 98 20.15 -5.43 8.77
N HIS A 99 20.90 -4.39 9.18
CA HIS A 99 22.30 -4.16 8.82
C HIS A 99 22.57 -4.11 7.31
N VAL A 100 21.64 -3.56 6.54
CA VAL A 100 21.76 -3.39 5.09
C VAL A 100 21.98 -1.92 4.71
N GLU A 101 22.81 -1.68 3.69
CA GLU A 101 23.12 -0.33 3.21
C GLU A 101 21.91 0.23 2.45
N LYS A 102 21.35 -0.55 1.53
CA LYS A 102 20.21 -0.19 0.71
C LYS A 102 19.10 -1.23 0.77
N ILE A 103 17.90 -0.82 0.44
CA ILE A 103 16.71 -1.66 0.36
C ILE A 103 15.98 -1.41 -0.96
N ASN A 104 15.33 -2.44 -1.48
CA ASN A 104 14.23 -2.31 -2.43
C ASN A 104 12.92 -2.13 -1.66
N LEU A 105 12.02 -1.34 -2.18
CA LEU A 105 10.71 -1.09 -1.56
C LEU A 105 9.59 -1.58 -2.48
N LEU A 106 8.63 -2.35 -1.94
CA LEU A 106 7.36 -2.59 -2.57
C LEU A 106 6.25 -2.05 -1.66
N GLY A 107 5.62 -0.97 -2.07
CA GLY A 107 4.51 -0.37 -1.33
C GLY A 107 3.19 -0.48 -2.09
N TYR A 108 2.15 -1.02 -1.44
CA TYR A 108 0.83 -1.07 -2.05
C TYR A 108 -0.17 -0.12 -1.37
N SER A 109 -0.98 0.56 -2.19
CA SER A 109 -1.96 1.56 -1.72
C SER A 109 -1.29 2.63 -0.84
N PHE A 110 -1.69 2.81 0.42
CA PHE A 110 -1.04 3.70 1.38
C PHE A 110 0.46 3.37 1.58
N GLY A 111 0.85 2.09 1.50
CA GLY A 111 2.25 1.70 1.55
C GLY A 111 3.08 2.34 0.43
N GLY A 112 2.50 2.56 -0.75
CA GLY A 112 3.13 3.29 -1.84
C GLY A 112 3.37 4.76 -1.50
N GLN A 113 2.42 5.43 -0.84
CA GLN A 113 2.63 6.78 -0.30
C GLN A 113 3.79 6.81 0.70
N LEU A 114 3.85 5.83 1.62
CA LEU A 114 4.91 5.75 2.63
C LEU A 114 6.28 5.49 2.00
N CYS A 115 6.37 4.67 0.95
CA CYS A 115 7.60 4.46 0.19
C CYS A 115 8.10 5.77 -0.45
N LEU A 116 7.21 6.56 -1.05
CA LEU A 116 7.55 7.86 -1.63
C LEU A 116 8.06 8.85 -0.57
N GLU A 117 7.41 8.91 0.59
CA GLU A 117 7.84 9.75 1.73
C GLU A 117 9.21 9.32 2.27
N TYR A 118 9.45 8.01 2.37
CA TYR A 118 10.75 7.47 2.76
C TYR A 118 11.84 7.82 1.74
N ALA A 119 11.56 7.64 0.45
CA ALA A 119 12.48 7.93 -0.63
C ALA A 119 12.85 9.42 -0.71
N LEU A 120 11.92 10.32 -0.41
CA LEU A 120 12.21 11.75 -0.30
C LEU A 120 13.17 12.07 0.85
N LYS A 121 13.06 11.37 1.97
CA LYS A 121 13.89 11.62 3.16
C LYS A 121 15.24 10.89 3.10
N TYR A 122 15.24 9.67 2.60
CA TYR A 122 16.40 8.78 2.55
C TYR A 122 16.72 8.25 1.14
N PRO A 123 16.89 9.13 0.13
CA PRO A 123 17.02 8.68 -1.26
C PRO A 123 18.25 7.80 -1.51
N LYS A 124 19.30 7.94 -0.71
CA LYS A 124 20.54 7.14 -0.85
C LYS A 124 20.40 5.71 -0.32
N ASN A 125 19.38 5.44 0.49
CA ASN A 125 19.15 4.16 1.14
C ASN A 125 18.17 3.27 0.35
N VAL A 126 17.61 3.80 -0.74
CA VAL A 126 16.72 3.05 -1.66
C VAL A 126 17.48 2.68 -2.91
N GLU A 127 17.43 1.41 -3.29
CA GLU A 127 17.96 0.94 -4.57
C GLU A 127 16.92 1.14 -5.67
N GLN A 128 15.77 0.51 -5.54
CA GLN A 128 14.65 0.60 -6.49
C GLN A 128 13.31 0.57 -5.73
N MET A 129 12.22 1.02 -6.39
CA MET A 129 10.87 0.97 -5.84
C MET A 129 9.87 0.33 -6.80
N VAL A 130 8.97 -0.46 -6.23
CA VAL A 130 7.73 -0.90 -6.87
C VAL A 130 6.54 -0.31 -6.10
N LEU A 131 5.67 0.40 -6.79
CA LEU A 131 4.49 1.04 -6.19
C LEU A 131 3.24 0.43 -6.80
N GLN A 132 2.49 -0.35 -6.02
CA GLN A 132 1.27 -0.99 -6.48
C GLN A 132 0.05 -0.16 -6.11
N ALA A 133 -0.69 0.31 -7.11
CA ALA A 133 -1.90 1.12 -6.95
C ALA A 133 -1.74 2.17 -5.83
N PRO A 134 -0.65 2.97 -5.86
CA PRO A 134 -0.27 3.85 -4.75
C PRO A 134 -1.32 4.94 -4.49
N SER A 135 -1.48 5.34 -3.23
CA SER A 135 -2.23 6.53 -2.85
C SER A 135 -1.33 7.76 -2.73
N LEU A 136 -1.97 8.93 -2.67
CA LEU A 136 -1.36 10.22 -2.36
C LEU A 136 -1.97 10.80 -1.08
N ASP A 137 -1.39 11.89 -0.60
CA ASP A 137 -1.87 12.64 0.57
C ASP A 137 -3.06 13.56 0.28
N ASP A 138 -3.45 13.76 -0.98
CA ASP A 138 -4.65 14.50 -1.36
C ASP A 138 -5.89 13.61 -1.31
N LEU A 139 -6.63 13.71 -0.21
CA LEU A 139 -7.86 12.96 -0.01
C LEU A 139 -8.98 13.35 -0.99
N ASN A 140 -8.98 14.58 -1.54
CA ASN A 140 -10.00 14.98 -2.49
C ASN A 140 -9.92 14.19 -3.79
N ASP A 141 -8.70 13.88 -4.25
CA ASP A 141 -8.49 12.98 -5.39
C ASP A 141 -9.08 11.59 -5.10
N MET A 142 -8.76 11.04 -3.93
CA MET A 142 -9.28 9.73 -3.51
C MET A 142 -10.81 9.73 -3.41
N TYR A 143 -11.40 10.75 -2.79
CA TYR A 143 -12.87 10.87 -2.67
C TYR A 143 -13.54 10.89 -4.04
N THR A 144 -12.99 11.67 -4.97
CA THR A 144 -13.51 11.77 -6.33
C THR A 144 -13.41 10.43 -7.06
N VAL A 145 -12.24 9.81 -7.07
CA VAL A 145 -11.99 8.52 -7.74
C VAL A 145 -12.92 7.43 -7.21
N GLN A 146 -13.14 7.36 -5.90
CA GLN A 146 -14.00 6.33 -5.31
C GLN A 146 -15.49 6.57 -5.58
N ILE A 147 -15.96 7.81 -5.53
CA ILE A 147 -17.36 8.15 -5.90
C ILE A 147 -17.60 7.79 -7.36
N GLU A 148 -16.71 8.17 -8.27
CA GLU A 148 -16.80 7.81 -9.70
C GLU A 148 -16.70 6.31 -9.92
N GLY A 149 -15.84 5.63 -9.17
CA GLY A 149 -15.69 4.18 -9.19
C GLY A 149 -16.99 3.46 -8.79
N PHE A 150 -17.64 3.87 -7.71
CA PHE A 150 -18.92 3.32 -7.32
C PHE A 150 -20.00 3.53 -8.39
N LEU A 151 -20.00 4.68 -9.08
CA LEU A 151 -20.89 4.91 -10.23
C LEU A 151 -20.63 3.95 -11.40
N GLN A 152 -19.39 3.46 -11.55
CA GLN A 152 -19.08 2.47 -12.60
C GLN A 152 -19.53 1.06 -12.21
N VAL A 153 -19.42 0.68 -10.94
CA VAL A 153 -19.62 -0.71 -10.49
C VAL A 153 -21.02 -1.00 -9.94
N THR A 154 -21.82 0.02 -9.66
CA THR A 154 -23.19 -0.13 -9.15
C THR A 154 -24.25 -0.04 -10.26
N LYS A 155 -25.47 -0.52 -9.98
CA LYS A 155 -26.62 -0.52 -10.91
C LYS A 155 -27.91 -0.23 -10.15
N GLY A 156 -28.99 0.09 -10.90
CA GLY A 156 -30.33 0.30 -10.36
C GLY A 156 -30.39 1.45 -9.35
N GLU A 157 -31.23 1.30 -8.32
CA GLU A 157 -31.51 2.33 -7.31
C GLU A 157 -30.24 2.83 -6.61
N MET A 158 -29.32 1.94 -6.24
CA MET A 158 -28.04 2.34 -5.61
C MET A 158 -27.25 3.28 -6.50
N LYS A 159 -27.15 3.00 -7.81
CA LYS A 159 -26.45 3.89 -8.75
C LYS A 159 -27.12 5.25 -8.86
N GLU A 160 -28.46 5.28 -8.90
CA GLU A 160 -29.23 6.53 -8.98
C GLU A 160 -29.03 7.38 -7.72
N GLU A 161 -29.03 6.75 -6.54
CA GLU A 161 -28.78 7.43 -5.27
C GLU A 161 -27.37 8.00 -5.20
N ILE A 162 -26.35 7.23 -5.58
CA ILE A 162 -24.96 7.72 -5.68
C ILE A 162 -24.84 8.90 -6.65
N LEU A 163 -25.54 8.84 -7.79
CA LEU A 163 -25.55 9.92 -8.77
C LEU A 163 -26.14 11.21 -8.21
N ILE A 164 -27.23 11.11 -7.42
CA ILE A 164 -27.85 12.25 -6.73
C ILE A 164 -26.85 12.86 -5.72
N ILE A 165 -26.25 12.01 -4.88
CA ILE A 165 -25.26 12.45 -3.89
C ILE A 165 -24.05 13.11 -4.58
N SER A 166 -23.54 12.53 -5.66
CA SER A 166 -22.37 13.04 -6.37
C SER A 166 -22.56 14.43 -6.98
N LYS A 167 -23.80 14.79 -7.33
CA LYS A 167 -24.17 16.08 -7.91
C LYS A 167 -24.67 17.11 -6.88
N SER A 168 -24.80 16.72 -5.61
CA SER A 168 -25.27 17.62 -4.57
C SER A 168 -24.25 18.73 -4.27
N GLU A 169 -24.69 19.86 -3.74
CA GLU A 169 -23.85 21.03 -3.43
C GLU A 169 -23.14 20.91 -2.08
N ILE A 170 -23.25 19.78 -1.37
CA ILE A 170 -22.54 19.55 -0.11
C ILE A 170 -21.05 19.33 -0.33
N PRO A 171 -20.18 19.55 0.69
CA PRO A 171 -18.74 19.33 0.58
C PRO A 171 -18.36 17.93 0.08
N LEU A 172 -17.30 17.82 -0.72
CA LEU A 172 -16.85 16.55 -1.33
C LEU A 172 -16.66 15.43 -0.30
N LYS A 173 -16.05 15.73 0.85
CA LYS A 173 -15.89 14.77 1.95
C LYS A 173 -17.23 14.25 2.48
N GLU A 174 -18.24 15.09 2.52
CA GLU A 174 -19.58 14.68 2.97
C GLU A 174 -20.27 13.82 1.93
N ARG A 175 -20.17 14.18 0.64
CA ARG A 175 -20.62 13.31 -0.47
C ARG A 175 -19.97 11.94 -0.39
N TYR A 176 -18.67 11.88 -0.19
CA TYR A 176 -17.92 10.64 -0.02
C TYR A 176 -18.46 9.80 1.15
N ASN A 177 -18.66 10.40 2.32
CA ASN A 177 -19.18 9.70 3.49
C ASN A 177 -20.59 9.17 3.25
N GLN A 178 -21.47 9.94 2.58
CA GLN A 178 -22.82 9.50 2.24
C GLN A 178 -22.79 8.33 1.26
N VAL A 179 -21.95 8.37 0.22
CA VAL A 179 -21.81 7.24 -0.72
C VAL A 179 -21.34 5.99 0.01
N TRP A 180 -20.34 6.09 0.89
CA TRP A 180 -19.86 4.94 1.66
C TRP A 180 -20.91 4.39 2.65
N SER A 181 -21.86 5.20 3.09
CA SER A 181 -22.93 4.76 4.01
C SER A 181 -24.02 3.94 3.33
N ILE A 182 -24.16 4.00 2.00
CA ILE A 182 -25.23 3.32 1.25
C ILE A 182 -24.73 2.14 0.42
N VAL A 183 -23.42 2.00 0.18
CA VAL A 183 -22.86 0.90 -0.62
C VAL A 183 -22.79 -0.38 0.20
N ASP A 184 -23.10 -1.49 -0.44
CA ASP A 184 -23.01 -2.83 0.14
C ASP A 184 -21.63 -3.47 -0.10
N THR A 185 -21.40 -4.61 0.54
CA THR A 185 -20.15 -5.38 0.39
C THR A 185 -19.86 -5.74 -1.08
N LYS A 186 -20.88 -6.02 -1.89
CA LYS A 186 -20.70 -6.36 -3.31
C LYS A 186 -20.20 -5.17 -4.12
N ALA A 187 -20.74 -3.98 -3.82
CA ALA A 187 -20.26 -2.75 -4.46
C ALA A 187 -18.80 -2.47 -4.11
N VAL A 188 -18.43 -2.66 -2.83
CA VAL A 188 -17.03 -2.52 -2.38
C VAL A 188 -16.12 -3.57 -3.04
N ASP A 189 -16.56 -4.83 -3.14
CA ASP A 189 -15.81 -5.85 -3.85
C ASP A 189 -15.51 -5.45 -5.30
N ARG A 190 -16.52 -4.96 -6.02
CA ARG A 190 -16.38 -4.53 -7.41
C ARG A 190 -15.58 -3.24 -7.58
N LEU A 191 -15.51 -2.41 -6.56
CA LEU A 191 -14.62 -1.25 -6.53
C LEU A 191 -13.15 -1.69 -6.49
N LEU A 192 -12.86 -2.76 -5.72
CA LEU A 192 -11.52 -3.23 -5.43
C LEU A 192 -11.03 -4.33 -6.39
N PHE A 193 -11.93 -5.18 -6.87
CA PHE A 193 -11.61 -6.35 -7.70
C PHE A 193 -12.40 -6.36 -9.00
N LYS A 194 -11.76 -6.79 -10.06
CA LYS A 194 -12.44 -7.10 -11.32
C LYS A 194 -13.23 -8.40 -11.22
N ASN A 195 -12.67 -9.40 -10.54
CA ASN A 195 -13.25 -10.73 -10.36
C ASN A 195 -13.72 -10.95 -8.91
N GLU A 196 -15.01 -11.25 -8.74
CA GLU A 196 -15.64 -11.48 -7.43
C GLU A 196 -15.06 -12.69 -6.67
N GLU A 197 -14.45 -13.68 -7.35
CA GLU A 197 -13.81 -14.83 -6.69
C GLU A 197 -12.58 -14.40 -5.90
N PHE A 198 -11.76 -13.50 -6.44
CA PHE A 198 -10.61 -12.95 -5.73
C PHE A 198 -11.03 -12.03 -4.58
N ALA A 199 -12.13 -11.31 -4.70
CA ALA A 199 -12.70 -10.58 -3.58
C ALA A 199 -13.10 -11.51 -2.42
N LYS A 200 -13.71 -12.66 -2.73
CA LYS A 200 -14.05 -13.69 -1.72
C LYS A 200 -12.80 -14.28 -1.09
N LEU A 201 -11.78 -14.62 -1.91
CA LEU A 201 -10.50 -15.12 -1.42
C LEU A 201 -9.86 -14.11 -0.47
N ASN A 202 -9.78 -12.85 -0.85
CA ASN A 202 -9.23 -11.79 -0.01
C ASN A 202 -9.97 -11.70 1.33
N ARG A 203 -11.31 -11.71 1.34
CA ARG A 203 -12.08 -11.70 2.59
C ARG A 203 -11.84 -12.94 3.44
N SER A 204 -11.79 -14.13 2.85
CA SER A 204 -11.54 -15.37 3.61
C SER A 204 -10.17 -15.35 4.28
N LEU A 205 -9.13 -14.84 3.62
CA LEU A 205 -7.81 -14.68 4.21
C LEU A 205 -7.77 -13.61 5.32
N TRP A 206 -8.54 -12.52 5.17
CA TRP A 206 -8.71 -11.54 6.24
C TRP A 206 -9.39 -12.15 7.47
N GLU A 207 -10.46 -12.91 7.29
CA GLU A 207 -11.15 -13.63 8.37
C GLU A 207 -10.24 -14.68 9.03
N GLU A 208 -9.49 -15.45 8.24
CA GLU A 208 -8.51 -16.42 8.72
C GLU A 208 -7.42 -15.77 9.57
N SER A 209 -6.99 -14.57 9.21
CA SER A 209 -5.92 -13.85 9.91
C SER A 209 -6.23 -13.57 11.37
N GLN A 210 -7.51 -13.39 11.73
CA GLN A 210 -7.98 -12.91 13.03
C GLN A 210 -7.34 -11.56 13.46
N LEU A 211 -6.72 -10.85 12.51
CA LEU A 211 -6.09 -9.55 12.74
C LEU A 211 -7.11 -8.43 12.55
N SER A 212 -7.06 -7.43 13.42
CA SER A 212 -7.99 -6.31 13.38
C SER A 212 -7.28 -5.00 13.07
N ASN A 213 -7.99 -4.13 12.34
CA ASN A 213 -7.58 -2.74 12.15
C ASN A 213 -8.39 -1.85 13.10
N THR A 214 -7.71 -1.09 13.96
CA THR A 214 -8.35 -0.21 14.94
C THR A 214 -8.90 1.08 14.33
N GLY A 215 -8.48 1.42 13.11
CA GLY A 215 -8.80 2.69 12.45
C GLY A 215 -8.08 3.92 13.03
N LYS A 216 -7.30 3.77 14.10
CA LYS A 216 -6.59 4.88 14.75
C LYS A 216 -5.56 5.53 13.83
N MET A 217 -4.71 4.72 13.18
CA MET A 217 -3.73 5.21 12.22
C MET A 217 -4.41 5.99 11.09
N SER A 218 -5.47 5.46 10.48
CA SER A 218 -6.22 6.15 9.43
C SER A 218 -6.74 7.49 9.88
N LYS A 219 -7.27 7.57 11.10
CA LYS A 219 -7.80 8.81 11.67
C LYS A 219 -6.72 9.90 11.80
N VAL A 220 -5.54 9.53 12.27
CA VAL A 220 -4.42 10.48 12.44
C VAL A 220 -3.85 10.89 11.08
N ILE A 221 -3.53 9.93 10.22
CA ILE A 221 -2.95 10.17 8.89
C ILE A 221 -3.88 11.06 8.04
N PHE A 222 -5.16 10.72 7.94
CA PHE A 222 -6.14 11.49 7.16
C PHE A 222 -6.58 12.78 7.84
N GLY A 223 -6.28 12.97 9.12
CA GLY A 223 -6.48 14.22 9.84
C GLY A 223 -5.34 15.23 9.66
N THR A 224 -4.19 14.80 9.17
CA THR A 224 -2.99 15.63 9.00
C THR A 224 -2.91 16.17 7.56
N LYS A 225 -2.67 17.47 7.40
CA LYS A 225 -2.46 18.07 6.08
C LYS A 225 -0.99 18.42 5.89
N SER A 226 -0.44 18.04 4.74
CA SER A 226 0.87 18.51 4.31
C SER A 226 0.78 19.95 3.79
N SER A 227 1.83 20.73 4.01
CA SER A 227 1.92 22.10 3.46
C SER A 227 2.11 22.12 1.94
N LEU A 228 2.75 21.08 1.39
CA LEU A 228 2.94 20.88 -0.04
C LEU A 228 2.53 19.44 -0.37
N PRO A 229 1.61 19.23 -1.34
CA PRO A 229 1.16 17.90 -1.74
C PRO A 229 2.32 16.98 -2.12
N LEU A 230 2.20 15.69 -1.79
CA LEU A 230 3.24 14.68 -2.09
C LEU A 230 3.57 14.64 -3.58
N ILE A 231 2.57 14.77 -4.44
CA ILE A 231 2.74 14.78 -5.90
C ILE A 231 3.71 15.88 -6.38
N GLU A 232 3.76 17.03 -5.72
CA GLU A 232 4.69 18.10 -6.03
C GLU A 232 6.08 17.84 -5.43
N ARG A 233 6.13 17.22 -4.26
CA ARG A 233 7.40 16.93 -3.57
C ARG A 233 8.22 15.82 -4.25
N ILE A 234 7.58 14.85 -4.89
CA ILE A 234 8.26 13.76 -5.61
C ILE A 234 8.79 14.17 -6.99
N LYS A 235 8.52 15.40 -7.42
CA LYS A 235 8.95 15.89 -8.73
C LYS A 235 10.47 15.76 -8.90
N GLY A 236 10.87 14.98 -9.91
CA GLY A 236 12.28 14.76 -10.22
C GLY A 236 13.01 13.79 -9.28
N LEU A 237 12.30 13.04 -8.43
CA LEU A 237 12.92 11.95 -7.66
C LEU A 237 13.55 10.94 -8.63
N GLU A 238 14.84 10.62 -8.42
CA GLU A 238 15.69 9.90 -9.40
C GLU A 238 15.70 8.38 -9.20
N ILE A 239 15.07 7.86 -8.14
CA ILE A 239 15.02 6.42 -7.86
C ILE A 239 14.23 5.72 -8.97
N ASP A 240 14.82 4.66 -9.53
CA ASP A 240 14.14 3.82 -10.50
C ASP A 240 12.88 3.22 -9.88
N THR A 241 11.73 3.51 -10.50
CA THR A 241 10.44 3.18 -9.90
C THR A 241 9.51 2.56 -10.92
N CYS A 242 9.02 1.35 -10.63
CA CYS A 242 7.94 0.70 -11.37
C CYS A 242 6.61 0.94 -10.64
N VAL A 243 5.68 1.62 -11.29
CA VAL A 243 4.32 1.80 -10.80
C VAL A 243 3.43 0.79 -11.50
N ILE A 244 2.78 -0.09 -10.72
CA ILE A 244 1.87 -1.11 -11.24
C ILE A 244 0.44 -0.81 -10.78
N VAL A 245 -0.54 -1.01 -11.66
CA VAL A 245 -1.96 -0.73 -11.36
C VAL A 245 -2.87 -1.61 -12.20
N GLY A 246 -3.99 -2.05 -11.66
CA GLY A 246 -5.03 -2.73 -12.44
C GLY A 246 -5.91 -1.73 -13.20
N ALA A 247 -6.27 -2.07 -14.45
CA ALA A 247 -7.11 -1.25 -15.32
C ALA A 247 -8.52 -0.98 -14.74
N HIS A 248 -8.99 -1.87 -13.86
CA HIS A 248 -10.29 -1.80 -13.18
C HIS A 248 -10.17 -1.39 -11.72
N GLY A 249 -9.04 -0.82 -11.29
CA GLY A 249 -8.83 -0.35 -9.92
C GLY A 249 -9.49 1.02 -9.71
N TYR A 250 -10.69 1.03 -9.16
CA TYR A 250 -11.44 2.26 -8.91
C TYR A 250 -11.23 2.85 -7.50
N ASN A 251 -10.30 2.30 -6.73
CA ASN A 251 -9.99 2.80 -5.38
C ASN A 251 -9.00 3.97 -5.40
N THR A 252 -7.86 3.80 -6.09
CA THR A 252 -6.86 4.86 -6.34
C THR A 252 -6.81 5.25 -7.81
N GLY A 253 -7.10 4.31 -8.70
CA GLY A 253 -7.28 4.51 -10.14
C GLY A 253 -5.98 4.61 -10.94
N VAL A 254 -6.10 4.31 -12.25
CA VAL A 254 -4.99 4.41 -13.22
C VAL A 254 -4.50 5.86 -13.33
N GLY A 255 -5.40 6.83 -13.24
CA GLY A 255 -5.06 8.26 -13.35
C GLY A 255 -4.09 8.74 -12.28
N MET A 256 -4.26 8.29 -11.03
CA MET A 256 -3.33 8.61 -9.93
C MET A 256 -1.96 7.99 -10.17
N SER A 257 -1.91 6.71 -10.52
CA SER A 257 -0.66 6.00 -10.85
C SER A 257 0.07 6.64 -12.03
N TYR A 258 -0.65 7.06 -13.08
CA TYR A 258 -0.08 7.80 -14.20
C TYR A 258 0.51 9.14 -13.75
N ARG A 259 -0.19 9.93 -12.94
CA ARG A 259 0.32 11.20 -12.43
C ARG A 259 1.59 11.02 -11.60
N ILE A 260 1.63 10.03 -10.70
CA ILE A 260 2.84 9.70 -9.93
C ILE A 260 4.00 9.37 -10.86
N THR A 261 3.80 8.45 -11.82
CA THR A 261 4.83 8.06 -12.78
C THR A 261 5.41 9.24 -13.54
N ARG A 262 4.56 10.20 -13.94
CA ARG A 262 4.98 11.40 -14.70
C ARG A 262 5.79 12.40 -13.90
N GLN A 263 5.72 12.38 -12.56
CA GLN A 263 6.53 13.25 -11.70
C GLN A 263 7.91 12.67 -11.42
N LEU A 264 8.03 11.34 -11.44
CA LEU A 264 9.30 10.64 -11.21
C LEU A 264 10.21 10.78 -12.43
N LYS A 265 11.52 10.91 -12.21
CA LYS A 265 12.48 11.01 -13.30
C LYS A 265 12.61 9.70 -14.06
N ASN A 266 12.66 8.58 -13.34
CA ASN A 266 12.83 7.23 -13.85
C ASN A 266 11.60 6.37 -13.56
N GLY A 267 10.39 6.91 -13.81
CA GLY A 267 9.14 6.20 -13.57
C GLY A 267 8.70 5.36 -14.76
N LYS A 268 8.36 4.08 -14.53
CA LYS A 268 7.74 3.17 -15.49
C LYS A 268 6.34 2.81 -15.00
N LEU A 269 5.31 2.91 -15.87
CA LEU A 269 3.94 2.49 -15.56
C LEU A 269 3.65 1.16 -16.26
N VAL A 270 3.10 0.21 -15.49
CA VAL A 270 2.60 -1.07 -15.99
C VAL A 270 1.13 -1.21 -15.59
N ILE A 271 0.25 -1.42 -16.57
CA ILE A 271 -1.19 -1.58 -16.36
C ILE A 271 -1.56 -3.05 -16.55
N PHE A 272 -2.22 -3.63 -15.56
CA PHE A 272 -2.73 -5.00 -15.57
C PHE A 272 -4.20 -4.99 -16.01
N GLU A 273 -4.45 -5.48 -17.22
CA GLU A 273 -5.74 -5.33 -17.91
C GLU A 273 -6.89 -6.16 -17.28
N ASN A 274 -6.54 -7.16 -16.47
CA ASN A 274 -7.53 -8.05 -15.86
C ASN A 274 -7.65 -7.90 -14.35
N SER A 275 -7.16 -6.81 -13.79
CA SER A 275 -7.12 -6.58 -12.34
C SER A 275 -7.80 -5.30 -11.92
N GLY A 276 -8.30 -5.29 -10.68
CA GLY A 276 -8.74 -4.13 -9.93
C GLY A 276 -7.61 -3.48 -9.12
N HIS A 277 -7.90 -3.16 -7.85
CA HIS A 277 -6.93 -2.54 -6.94
C HIS A 277 -5.80 -3.48 -6.52
N PHE A 278 -6.00 -4.80 -6.63
CA PHE A 278 -5.10 -5.84 -6.17
C PHE A 278 -4.60 -6.74 -7.32
N PRO A 279 -3.78 -6.23 -8.26
CA PRO A 279 -3.20 -7.05 -9.32
C PRO A 279 -2.32 -8.18 -8.76
N ASP A 280 -1.72 -8.02 -7.57
CA ASP A 280 -0.99 -9.02 -6.83
C ASP A 280 -1.80 -10.29 -6.48
N ILE A 281 -3.14 -10.16 -6.42
CA ILE A 281 -4.07 -11.26 -6.17
C ILE A 281 -4.68 -11.76 -7.48
N GLU A 282 -5.05 -10.87 -8.41
CA GLU A 282 -5.83 -11.19 -9.61
C GLU A 282 -4.96 -11.64 -10.80
N GLU A 283 -3.73 -11.14 -10.91
CA GLU A 283 -2.75 -11.51 -11.96
C GLU A 283 -1.38 -11.80 -11.32
N THR A 284 -1.37 -12.60 -10.25
CA THR A 284 -0.21 -12.85 -9.37
C THR A 284 1.06 -13.22 -10.14
N ASP A 285 0.99 -14.18 -11.08
CA ASP A 285 2.17 -14.66 -11.81
C ASP A 285 2.80 -13.54 -12.65
N LYS A 286 1.97 -12.78 -13.39
CA LYS A 286 2.45 -11.66 -14.20
C LYS A 286 3.01 -10.50 -13.37
N VAL A 287 2.40 -10.23 -12.21
CA VAL A 287 2.92 -9.22 -11.28
C VAL A 287 4.26 -9.65 -10.74
N CYS A 288 4.40 -10.92 -10.36
CA CYS A 288 5.67 -11.49 -9.91
C CYS A 288 6.77 -11.34 -10.98
N GLU A 289 6.51 -11.78 -12.21
CA GLU A 289 7.43 -11.65 -13.34
C GLU A 289 7.84 -10.18 -13.56
N THR A 290 6.87 -9.25 -13.57
CA THR A 290 7.13 -7.81 -13.72
C THR A 290 8.04 -7.25 -12.63
N ILE A 291 7.86 -7.69 -11.38
CA ILE A 291 8.68 -7.24 -10.24
C ILE A 291 10.09 -7.80 -10.34
N ILE A 292 10.23 -9.10 -10.65
CA ILE A 292 11.53 -9.75 -10.80
C ILE A 292 12.33 -9.08 -11.91
N GLU A 293 11.75 -8.96 -13.12
CA GLU A 293 12.40 -8.30 -14.25
C GLU A 293 12.81 -6.84 -14.00
N PHE A 294 12.09 -6.17 -13.10
CA PHE A 294 12.39 -4.77 -12.78
C PHE A 294 13.50 -4.65 -11.74
N LEU A 295 13.59 -5.59 -10.79
CA LEU A 295 14.56 -5.55 -9.68
C LEU A 295 15.90 -6.25 -10.00
N GLU A 296 15.99 -6.99 -11.11
CA GLU A 296 17.23 -7.53 -11.67
C GLU A 296 18.10 -6.42 -12.32
#